data_58f5c725b0f2b60d497882ffd2d1c77a
#
_entry.id   58f5c725b0f2b60d497882ffd2d1c77a
#
_cell.length_a   1.000
_cell.length_b   1.000
_cell.length_c   1.000
_cell.angle_alpha   90.00
_cell.angle_beta   90.00
_cell.angle_gamma   90.00
#
_symmetry.space_group_name_H-M   'P 1'
#
loop_
_entity.id
_entity.type
_entity.pdbx_description
1 polymer ?
#
loop_
_entity_poly.entity_id
_entity_poly.type
_entity_poly.pdbx_seq_one_letter_code
_entity_poly.pdbx_strand_id
1 'polypeptide(L)'
;MKPRSILALAMPAGLLAGACAQRPDADLEARARAIHERVLTIDTHDDIPFNFATPEVDPGVRGDRQVDLVKMKEGGLDVAFFAVYVGQTERTPEAYERAKEAALTKFHAIHRMAEMYPDRIEIAYTADDVERIHREGKLVAAIGIENGFVIGKDLSLLEEYHRLGARYITLAHGGHNDIADSATPRENLGDGEAEHGGLSEFGKQVVAEMNRLGIMVDVSHISKAAMMDAVRASKAPVIASHSSVRAIADHPRNMDDEQLLALKENGGVIQTVAFAEYVKVTPPEKREALAQLREEF
;
A
#
# COMPACT_ATOMS: atom_id res chain seq x y z
N MET A 1 39.44 -17.63 89.79
CA MET A 1 38.71 -16.65 88.96
C MET A 1 39.19 -16.78 87.54
N LYS A 2 38.36 -17.30 86.66
CA LYS A 2 38.70 -17.51 85.24
C LYS A 2 38.15 -16.35 84.40
N PRO A 3 38.88 -15.82 83.44
CA PRO A 3 38.35 -14.78 82.56
C PRO A 3 37.48 -15.39 81.47
N ARG A 4 36.35 -14.75 81.18
CA ARG A 4 35.39 -15.07 80.11
C ARG A 4 35.94 -14.52 78.81
N SER A 5 36.12 -15.40 77.81
CA SER A 5 36.43 -15.05 76.45
C SER A 5 35.16 -14.58 75.75
N ILE A 6 35.18 -13.40 75.17
CA ILE A 6 34.15 -12.85 74.29
C ILE A 6 34.50 -13.26 72.86
N LEU A 7 33.63 -14.12 72.29
CA LEU A 7 33.72 -14.52 70.89
C LEU A 7 33.01 -13.45 70.03
N ALA A 8 33.79 -12.70 69.27
CA ALA A 8 33.24 -11.75 68.28
C ALA A 8 32.86 -12.53 67.02
N LEU A 9 31.59 -12.52 66.69
CA LEU A 9 31.09 -13.07 65.45
C LEU A 9 31.26 -12.01 64.33
N ALA A 10 32.20 -12.23 63.43
CA ALA A 10 32.33 -11.44 62.21
C ALA A 10 31.33 -11.92 61.16
N MET A 11 30.37 -11.08 60.82
CA MET A 11 29.49 -11.30 59.64
C MET A 11 30.26 -10.88 58.37
N PRO A 12 30.25 -11.73 57.33
CA PRO A 12 30.77 -11.31 56.06
C PRO A 12 29.79 -10.35 55.40
N ALA A 13 30.23 -9.16 55.05
CA ALA A 13 29.49 -8.24 54.19
C ALA A 13 29.46 -8.79 52.77
N GLY A 14 28.33 -9.40 52.42
CA GLY A 14 28.06 -9.81 51.05
C GLY A 14 27.89 -8.58 50.15
N LEU A 15 28.88 -8.34 49.29
CA LEU A 15 28.73 -7.44 48.15
C LEU A 15 27.66 -8.05 47.22
N LEU A 16 26.48 -7.47 47.26
CA LEU A 16 25.49 -7.60 46.18
C LEU A 16 26.03 -6.81 44.96
N ALA A 17 26.86 -7.48 44.16
CA ALA A 17 27.13 -7.05 42.81
C ALA A 17 25.83 -7.20 42.04
N GLY A 18 25.02 -6.16 41.99
CA GLY A 18 23.92 -6.04 41.06
C GLY A 18 24.47 -6.08 39.63
N ALA A 19 24.54 -7.27 39.06
CA ALA A 19 24.72 -7.43 37.62
C ALA A 19 23.51 -6.76 36.98
N CYS A 20 23.67 -5.53 36.49
CA CYS A 20 22.83 -4.98 35.46
C CYS A 20 22.94 -5.93 34.26
N ALA A 21 22.09 -6.96 34.21
CA ALA A 21 21.84 -7.69 33.00
C ALA A 21 21.32 -6.66 32.01
N GLN A 22 22.21 -6.14 31.15
CA GLN A 22 21.80 -5.40 29.97
C GLN A 22 20.80 -6.29 29.24
N ARG A 23 19.57 -5.82 29.14
CA ARG A 23 18.56 -6.51 28.36
C ARG A 23 19.09 -6.58 26.94
N PRO A 24 19.32 -7.78 26.34
CA PRO A 24 19.78 -7.91 24.95
C PRO A 24 18.87 -7.15 23.98
N ASP A 25 17.59 -6.95 24.36
CA ASP A 25 16.54 -6.28 23.59
C ASP A 25 16.76 -4.76 23.47
N ALA A 26 17.32 -4.07 24.48
CA ALA A 26 17.48 -2.63 24.45
C ALA A 26 18.53 -2.15 23.41
N ASP A 27 19.60 -2.93 23.20
CA ASP A 27 20.59 -2.63 22.14
C ASP A 27 20.00 -2.92 20.75
N LEU A 28 19.21 -3.98 20.60
CA LEU A 28 18.54 -4.32 19.34
C LEU A 28 17.50 -3.29 18.95
N GLU A 29 16.68 -2.82 19.88
CA GLU A 29 15.71 -1.75 19.66
C GLU A 29 16.38 -0.43 19.26
N ALA A 30 17.45 -0.04 19.96
CA ALA A 30 18.21 1.17 19.65
C ALA A 30 18.82 1.10 18.24
N ARG A 31 19.38 -0.06 17.86
CA ARG A 31 19.91 -0.28 16.51
C ARG A 31 18.83 -0.27 15.45
N ALA A 32 17.69 -0.92 15.69
CA ALA A 32 16.56 -0.93 14.78
C ALA A 32 16.02 0.49 14.55
N ARG A 33 15.85 1.25 15.62
CA ARG A 33 15.42 2.66 15.56
C ARG A 33 16.41 3.52 14.78
N ALA A 34 17.72 3.39 15.05
CA ALA A 34 18.75 4.12 14.34
C ALA A 34 18.85 3.75 12.84
N ILE A 35 18.46 2.53 12.44
CA ILE A 35 18.33 2.15 11.03
C ILE A 35 17.08 2.80 10.44
N HIS A 36 15.95 2.69 11.12
CA HIS A 36 14.67 3.24 10.67
C HIS A 36 14.73 4.76 10.44
N GLU A 37 15.41 5.51 11.34
CA GLU A 37 15.61 6.96 11.22
C GLU A 37 16.51 7.39 10.04
N ARG A 38 17.28 6.47 9.45
CA ARG A 38 18.17 6.77 8.32
C ARG A 38 17.65 6.36 6.96
N VAL A 39 16.65 5.51 6.91
CA VAL A 39 16.04 5.05 5.65
C VAL A 39 14.81 5.86 5.35
N LEU A 40 14.54 6.08 4.08
CA LEU A 40 13.28 6.62 3.62
C LEU A 40 12.25 5.49 3.59
N THR A 41 11.22 5.59 4.43
CA THR A 41 10.16 4.58 4.50
C THR A 41 9.00 4.95 3.59
N ILE A 42 8.50 3.96 2.84
CA ILE A 42 7.43 4.17 1.85
C ILE A 42 6.34 3.11 2.03
N ASP A 43 5.10 3.54 2.24
CA ASP A 43 3.91 2.75 2.01
C ASP A 43 3.34 3.09 0.63
N THR A 44 3.18 2.07 -0.22
CA THR A 44 2.77 2.26 -1.60
C THR A 44 1.26 2.16 -1.82
N HIS A 45 0.47 1.95 -0.77
CA HIS A 45 -0.98 1.88 -0.92
C HIS A 45 -1.72 2.16 0.39
N ASP A 46 -2.29 3.34 0.51
CA ASP A 46 -3.10 3.77 1.64
C ASP A 46 -4.47 4.28 1.19
N ASP A 47 -5.51 3.51 1.51
CA ASP A 47 -6.89 3.84 1.13
C ASP A 47 -7.45 5.04 1.89
N ILE A 48 -8.01 6.00 1.14
CA ILE A 48 -8.73 7.13 1.70
C ILE A 48 -10.23 7.05 1.42
N PRO A 49 -11.10 7.51 2.34
CA PRO A 49 -12.53 7.62 2.10
C PRO A 49 -12.88 8.84 1.23
N PHE A 50 -14.09 8.91 0.70
CA PHE A 50 -14.55 10.04 -0.10
C PHE A 50 -14.62 11.36 0.68
N ASN A 51 -14.87 11.30 1.98
CA ASN A 51 -14.87 12.47 2.88
C ASN A 51 -13.51 12.72 3.55
N PHE A 52 -12.40 12.28 2.94
CA PHE A 52 -11.04 12.56 3.41
C PHE A 52 -10.74 14.05 3.39
N ALA A 53 -9.98 14.52 4.38
CA ALA A 53 -9.63 15.92 4.57
C ALA A 53 -10.86 16.85 4.69
N THR A 54 -11.87 16.40 5.45
CA THR A 54 -13.02 17.18 5.92
C THR A 54 -13.00 17.24 7.45
N PRO A 55 -13.87 18.06 8.09
CA PRO A 55 -13.96 18.08 9.55
C PRO A 55 -14.29 16.72 10.18
N GLU A 56 -15.01 15.85 9.47
CA GLU A 56 -15.38 14.51 9.94
C GLU A 56 -14.23 13.51 9.80
N VAL A 57 -13.35 13.69 8.81
CA VAL A 57 -12.18 12.84 8.57
C VAL A 57 -10.97 13.73 8.33
N ASP A 58 -10.48 14.33 9.41
CA ASP A 58 -9.32 15.20 9.40
C ASP A 58 -8.02 14.39 9.51
N PRO A 59 -7.19 14.33 8.45
CA PRO A 59 -5.93 13.60 8.48
C PRO A 59 -4.87 14.22 9.40
N GLY A 60 -5.03 15.46 9.82
CA GLY A 60 -4.12 16.14 10.73
C GLY A 60 -4.30 15.79 12.20
N VAL A 61 -5.38 15.08 12.54
CA VAL A 61 -5.74 14.67 13.89
C VAL A 61 -5.70 13.15 13.99
N ARG A 62 -5.24 12.62 15.13
CA ARG A 62 -5.28 11.18 15.39
C ARG A 62 -6.70 10.66 15.38
N GLY A 63 -7.02 9.83 14.41
CA GLY A 63 -8.31 9.18 14.24
C GLY A 63 -8.27 7.67 14.51
N ASP A 64 -9.38 7.00 14.21
CA ASP A 64 -9.53 5.55 14.37
C ASP A 64 -9.00 4.76 13.14
N ARG A 65 -8.65 5.45 12.04
CA ARG A 65 -8.08 4.83 10.84
C ARG A 65 -6.62 4.43 11.06
N GLN A 66 -6.09 3.58 10.20
CA GLN A 66 -4.71 3.12 10.27
C GLN A 66 -3.70 4.24 10.02
N VAL A 67 -3.98 5.13 9.07
CA VAL A 67 -3.07 6.20 8.65
C VAL A 67 -3.69 7.58 8.89
N ASP A 68 -2.94 8.44 9.53
CA ASP A 68 -3.11 9.89 9.66
C ASP A 68 -1.73 10.53 9.87
N LEU A 69 -1.60 11.84 9.72
CA LEU A 69 -0.31 12.54 9.80
C LEU A 69 0.37 12.42 11.18
N VAL A 70 -0.42 12.15 12.24
CA VAL A 70 0.14 11.92 13.58
C VAL A 70 0.78 10.54 13.64
N LYS A 71 0.06 9.51 13.18
CA LYS A 71 0.55 8.12 13.17
C LYS A 71 1.70 7.92 12.21
N MET A 72 1.68 8.54 11.02
CA MET A 72 2.82 8.53 10.10
C MET A 72 4.08 9.06 10.79
N LYS A 73 3.99 10.23 11.44
CA LYS A 73 5.15 10.82 12.12
C LYS A 73 5.64 9.98 13.30
N GLU A 74 4.74 9.46 14.11
CA GLU A 74 5.09 8.62 15.27
C GLU A 74 5.64 7.24 14.87
N GLY A 75 5.06 6.65 13.80
CA GLY A 75 5.49 5.37 13.25
C GLY A 75 6.76 5.46 12.41
N GLY A 76 7.19 6.68 12.05
CA GLY A 76 8.35 6.89 11.17
C GLY A 76 8.04 6.47 9.73
N LEU A 77 6.80 6.65 9.26
CA LEU A 77 6.42 6.50 7.85
C LEU A 77 6.62 7.86 7.16
N ASP A 78 7.58 7.93 6.24
CA ASP A 78 7.94 9.19 5.58
C ASP A 78 7.08 9.48 4.37
N VAL A 79 6.76 8.46 3.58
CA VAL A 79 6.02 8.56 2.31
C VAL A 79 4.82 7.62 2.31
N ALA A 80 3.64 8.13 1.97
CA ALA A 80 2.47 7.31 1.70
C ALA A 80 1.91 7.62 0.30
N PHE A 81 1.60 6.56 -0.46
CA PHE A 81 0.78 6.68 -1.66
C PHE A 81 -0.69 6.62 -1.27
N PHE A 82 -1.35 7.76 -1.27
CA PHE A 82 -2.79 7.85 -1.06
C PHE A 82 -3.54 7.38 -2.29
N ALA A 83 -4.41 6.38 -2.11
CA ALA A 83 -5.10 5.69 -3.18
C ALA A 83 -6.37 6.42 -3.64
N VAL A 84 -6.39 6.81 -4.90
CA VAL A 84 -7.61 7.22 -5.61
C VAL A 84 -8.30 5.95 -6.09
N TYR A 85 -8.92 5.23 -5.15
CA TYR A 85 -9.68 4.01 -5.42
C TYR A 85 -11.11 4.31 -5.83
N VAL A 86 -11.56 3.74 -6.95
CA VAL A 86 -12.96 3.73 -7.39
C VAL A 86 -13.38 2.30 -7.74
N GLY A 87 -14.44 1.84 -7.09
CA GLY A 87 -14.96 0.48 -7.29
C GLY A 87 -15.44 0.24 -8.72
N GLN A 88 -15.26 -0.99 -9.22
CA GLN A 88 -15.77 -1.44 -10.49
C GLN A 88 -17.30 -1.51 -10.48
N THR A 89 -17.94 -0.96 -11.51
CA THR A 89 -19.37 -1.08 -11.80
C THR A 89 -19.58 -1.50 -13.25
N GLU A 90 -20.81 -1.42 -13.75
CA GLU A 90 -21.11 -1.68 -15.17
C GLU A 90 -20.35 -0.71 -16.07
N ARG A 91 -19.93 -1.18 -17.23
CA ARG A 91 -19.15 -0.41 -18.21
C ARG A 91 -20.06 0.34 -19.18
N THR A 92 -20.73 1.38 -18.67
CA THR A 92 -21.57 2.30 -19.44
C THR A 92 -21.00 3.70 -19.45
N PRO A 93 -21.33 4.55 -20.44
CA PRO A 93 -20.86 5.94 -20.46
C PRO A 93 -21.16 6.70 -19.15
N GLU A 94 -22.34 6.51 -18.60
CA GLU A 94 -22.77 7.15 -17.36
C GLU A 94 -21.97 6.65 -16.14
N ALA A 95 -21.59 5.37 -16.13
CA ALA A 95 -20.77 4.80 -15.07
C ALA A 95 -19.32 5.30 -15.14
N TYR A 96 -18.77 5.46 -16.35
CA TYR A 96 -17.44 6.06 -16.54
C TYR A 96 -17.39 7.52 -16.06
N GLU A 97 -18.41 8.33 -16.39
CA GLU A 97 -18.47 9.70 -15.88
C GLU A 97 -18.54 9.75 -14.35
N ARG A 98 -19.39 8.91 -13.74
CA ARG A 98 -19.41 8.80 -12.26
C ARG A 98 -18.07 8.35 -11.67
N ALA A 99 -17.38 7.43 -12.33
CA ALA A 99 -16.07 6.96 -11.88
C ALA A 99 -15.01 8.07 -11.97
N LYS A 100 -15.03 8.86 -13.04
CA LYS A 100 -14.18 10.03 -13.21
C LYS A 100 -14.45 11.08 -12.12
N GLU A 101 -15.70 11.44 -11.87
CA GLU A 101 -16.09 12.39 -10.81
C GLU A 101 -15.65 11.89 -9.42
N ALA A 102 -15.81 10.61 -9.15
CA ALA A 102 -15.36 9.97 -7.91
C ALA A 102 -13.83 10.05 -7.75
N ALA A 103 -13.08 9.79 -8.83
CA ALA A 103 -11.62 9.92 -8.83
C ALA A 103 -11.19 11.37 -8.56
N LEU A 104 -11.78 12.35 -9.26
CA LEU A 104 -11.49 13.77 -9.05
C LEU A 104 -11.80 14.21 -7.61
N THR A 105 -12.87 13.70 -7.01
CA THR A 105 -13.20 13.97 -5.59
C THR A 105 -12.07 13.53 -4.67
N LYS A 106 -11.48 12.35 -4.87
CA LYS A 106 -10.36 11.85 -4.08
C LYS A 106 -9.06 12.62 -4.35
N PHE A 107 -8.76 12.95 -5.61
CA PHE A 107 -7.62 13.83 -5.93
C PHE A 107 -7.72 15.15 -5.17
N HIS A 108 -8.87 15.83 -5.25
CA HIS A 108 -9.08 17.10 -4.54
C HIS A 108 -8.98 16.92 -3.01
N ALA A 109 -9.36 15.77 -2.47
CA ALA A 109 -9.23 15.51 -1.04
C ALA A 109 -7.75 15.40 -0.61
N ILE A 110 -6.89 14.76 -1.44
CA ILE A 110 -5.44 14.67 -1.16
C ILE A 110 -4.79 16.06 -1.28
N HIS A 111 -5.13 16.84 -2.31
CA HIS A 111 -4.65 18.20 -2.46
C HIS A 111 -5.06 19.07 -1.28
N ARG A 112 -6.34 19.01 -0.87
CA ARG A 112 -6.86 19.72 0.30
C ARG A 112 -6.11 19.36 1.59
N MET A 113 -5.75 18.08 1.81
CA MET A 113 -4.90 17.70 2.94
C MET A 113 -3.58 18.45 2.95
N ALA A 114 -2.88 18.52 1.81
CA ALA A 114 -1.61 19.22 1.71
C ALA A 114 -1.77 20.75 1.92
N GLU A 115 -2.87 21.33 1.43
CA GLU A 115 -3.21 22.74 1.66
C GLU A 115 -3.56 23.05 3.12
N MET A 116 -4.23 22.11 3.82
CA MET A 116 -4.56 22.25 5.24
C MET A 116 -3.33 22.17 6.15
N TYR A 117 -2.33 21.37 5.76
CA TYR A 117 -1.17 21.06 6.58
C TYR A 117 0.18 21.29 5.86
N PRO A 118 0.42 22.46 5.28
CA PRO A 118 1.59 22.73 4.40
C PRO A 118 2.94 22.59 5.13
N ASP A 119 2.94 22.73 6.45
CA ASP A 119 4.14 22.55 7.29
C ASP A 119 4.39 21.10 7.70
N ARG A 120 3.45 20.18 7.41
CA ARG A 120 3.51 18.78 7.85
C ARG A 120 3.63 17.79 6.71
N ILE A 121 3.00 18.05 5.56
CA ILE A 121 2.96 17.16 4.41
C ILE A 121 2.96 17.96 3.12
N GLU A 122 3.56 17.42 2.07
CA GLU A 122 3.58 18.01 0.73
C GLU A 122 3.42 16.91 -0.33
N ILE A 123 2.80 17.25 -1.46
CA ILE A 123 2.63 16.30 -2.58
C ILE A 123 3.92 16.24 -3.39
N ALA A 124 4.45 15.04 -3.61
CA ALA A 124 5.58 14.80 -4.50
C ALA A 124 5.10 14.45 -5.91
N TYR A 125 5.69 15.11 -6.88
CA TYR A 125 5.46 14.85 -8.30
C TYR A 125 6.63 14.11 -8.97
N THR A 126 7.78 14.07 -8.31
CA THR A 126 9.00 13.40 -8.77
C THR A 126 9.72 12.72 -7.61
N ALA A 127 10.66 11.82 -7.92
CA ALA A 127 11.53 11.25 -6.89
C ALA A 127 12.38 12.32 -6.18
N ASP A 128 12.82 13.34 -6.92
CA ASP A 128 13.58 14.47 -6.33
C ASP A 128 12.72 15.27 -5.34
N ASP A 129 11.40 15.40 -5.59
CA ASP A 129 10.48 16.00 -4.63
C ASP A 129 10.39 15.19 -3.34
N VAL A 130 10.33 13.85 -3.45
CA VAL A 130 10.31 12.96 -2.27
C VAL A 130 11.52 13.24 -1.38
N GLU A 131 12.73 13.25 -1.97
CA GLU A 131 13.96 13.50 -1.22
C GLU A 131 14.02 14.93 -0.65
N ARG A 132 13.56 15.93 -1.41
CA ARG A 132 13.52 17.32 -0.99
C ARG A 132 12.59 17.51 0.21
N ILE A 133 11.34 17.05 0.08
CA ILE A 133 10.30 17.19 1.11
C ILE A 133 10.72 16.48 2.41
N HIS A 134 11.27 15.26 2.28
CA HIS A 134 11.79 14.51 3.41
C HIS A 134 12.94 15.25 4.11
N ARG A 135 13.89 15.83 3.36
CA ARG A 135 14.97 16.65 3.94
C ARG A 135 14.47 17.92 4.65
N GLU A 136 13.31 18.44 4.25
CA GLU A 136 12.64 19.56 4.94
C GLU A 136 11.92 19.11 6.22
N GLY A 137 11.91 17.81 6.53
CA GLY A 137 11.30 17.22 7.73
C GLY A 137 9.79 17.05 7.65
N LYS A 138 9.22 17.21 6.46
CA LYS A 138 7.80 16.97 6.16
C LYS A 138 7.55 15.52 5.76
N LEU A 139 6.31 15.07 5.92
CA LEU A 139 5.79 13.86 5.32
C LEU A 139 5.56 14.08 3.83
N VAL A 140 5.61 13.00 3.07
CA VAL A 140 5.43 13.02 1.61
C VAL A 140 4.13 12.34 1.24
N ALA A 141 3.26 13.04 0.52
CA ALA A 141 2.11 12.47 -0.14
C ALA A 141 2.48 12.13 -1.59
N ALA A 142 2.36 10.88 -1.98
CA ALA A 142 2.31 10.46 -3.37
C ALA A 142 0.88 10.03 -3.72
N ILE A 143 0.52 9.97 -4.99
CA ILE A 143 -0.83 9.62 -5.42
C ILE A 143 -0.78 8.44 -6.37
N GLY A 144 -1.52 7.38 -6.02
CA GLY A 144 -1.79 6.24 -6.88
C GLY A 144 -3.26 6.15 -7.25
N ILE A 145 -3.56 5.72 -8.45
CA ILE A 145 -4.92 5.37 -8.84
C ILE A 145 -5.10 3.87 -8.68
N GLU A 146 -6.12 3.45 -7.94
CA GLU A 146 -6.51 2.06 -7.88
C GLU A 146 -7.78 1.82 -8.70
N ASN A 147 -7.66 0.99 -9.72
CA ASN A 147 -8.61 0.64 -10.77
C ASN A 147 -8.62 1.63 -11.97
N GLY A 148 -8.03 1.20 -13.07
CA GLY A 148 -8.04 1.94 -14.33
C GLY A 148 -9.44 2.17 -14.93
N PHE A 149 -10.50 1.60 -14.34
CA PHE A 149 -11.89 1.87 -14.67
C PHE A 149 -12.22 3.38 -14.74
N VAL A 150 -11.51 4.18 -13.96
CA VAL A 150 -11.70 5.65 -13.90
C VAL A 150 -11.32 6.39 -15.19
N ILE A 151 -10.60 5.75 -16.12
CA ILE A 151 -10.32 6.35 -17.43
C ILE A 151 -11.38 5.99 -18.47
N GLY A 152 -12.28 5.04 -18.17
CA GLY A 152 -13.22 4.54 -19.16
C GLY A 152 -12.49 4.07 -20.43
N LYS A 153 -12.82 4.68 -21.56
CA LYS A 153 -12.14 4.47 -22.85
C LYS A 153 -11.43 5.72 -23.39
N ASP A 154 -11.11 6.67 -22.50
CA ASP A 154 -10.51 7.96 -22.86
C ASP A 154 -9.06 8.04 -22.36
N LEU A 155 -8.11 7.78 -23.25
CA LEU A 155 -6.67 7.88 -22.95
C LEU A 155 -6.22 9.27 -22.50
N SER A 156 -6.95 10.34 -22.88
CA SER A 156 -6.58 11.71 -22.53
C SER A 156 -6.67 11.98 -21.01
N LEU A 157 -7.48 11.20 -20.29
CA LEU A 157 -7.59 11.27 -18.83
C LEU A 157 -6.28 10.87 -18.11
N LEU A 158 -5.42 10.08 -18.73
CA LEU A 158 -4.12 9.76 -18.16
C LEU A 158 -3.24 11.00 -17.97
N GLU A 159 -3.26 11.93 -18.94
CA GLU A 159 -2.54 13.19 -18.83
C GLU A 159 -3.16 14.12 -17.78
N GLU A 160 -4.50 14.16 -17.69
CA GLU A 160 -5.21 14.91 -16.64
C GLU A 160 -4.82 14.40 -15.25
N TYR A 161 -4.89 13.09 -15.03
CA TYR A 161 -4.54 12.48 -13.74
C TYR A 161 -3.05 12.60 -13.41
N HIS A 162 -2.16 12.51 -14.41
CA HIS A 162 -0.74 12.78 -14.22
C HIS A 162 -0.49 14.21 -13.73
N ARG A 163 -1.18 15.22 -14.30
CA ARG A 163 -1.10 16.62 -13.85
C ARG A 163 -1.64 16.80 -12.41
N LEU A 164 -2.66 16.02 -12.02
CA LEU A 164 -3.17 15.98 -10.65
C LEU A 164 -2.26 15.23 -9.68
N GLY A 165 -1.18 14.61 -10.15
CA GLY A 165 -0.17 13.98 -9.31
C GLY A 165 -0.18 12.46 -9.30
N ALA A 166 -1.00 11.78 -10.10
CA ALA A 166 -0.95 10.32 -10.20
C ALA A 166 0.43 9.85 -10.67
N ARG A 167 1.02 8.88 -9.96
CA ARG A 167 2.33 8.29 -10.28
C ARG A 167 2.30 6.79 -10.47
N TYR A 168 1.20 6.13 -10.13
CA TYR A 168 0.88 4.79 -10.63
C TYR A 168 -0.60 4.67 -10.94
N ILE A 169 -0.96 3.68 -11.77
CA ILE A 169 -2.34 3.24 -12.01
C ILE A 169 -2.38 1.72 -11.97
N THR A 170 -3.20 1.16 -11.08
CA THR A 170 -3.56 -0.26 -11.07
C THR A 170 -4.54 -0.52 -12.22
N LEU A 171 -4.18 -1.39 -13.14
CA LEU A 171 -4.90 -1.55 -14.41
C LEU A 171 -6.35 -2.03 -14.26
N ALA A 172 -6.61 -2.93 -13.32
CA ALA A 172 -7.96 -3.34 -12.92
C ALA A 172 -7.98 -3.64 -11.42
N HIS A 173 -9.17 -3.69 -10.81
CA HIS A 173 -9.36 -4.09 -9.41
C HIS A 173 -10.17 -5.41 -9.32
N GLY A 174 -11.20 -5.49 -8.54
CA GLY A 174 -12.16 -6.60 -8.57
C GLY A 174 -13.13 -6.43 -9.73
N GLY A 175 -13.20 -7.42 -10.61
CA GLY A 175 -13.92 -7.39 -11.89
C GLY A 175 -13.03 -6.97 -13.07
N HIS A 176 -13.32 -7.57 -14.24
CA HIS A 176 -12.68 -7.20 -15.50
C HIS A 176 -13.10 -5.80 -15.93
N ASN A 177 -12.21 -5.09 -16.62
CA ASN A 177 -12.54 -3.80 -17.23
C ASN A 177 -12.02 -3.73 -18.67
N ASP A 178 -12.14 -2.61 -19.34
CA ASP A 178 -11.71 -2.47 -20.73
C ASP A 178 -10.19 -2.54 -20.93
N ILE A 179 -9.41 -2.53 -19.83
CA ILE A 179 -7.93 -2.54 -19.86
C ILE A 179 -7.39 -3.95 -19.67
N ALA A 180 -7.88 -4.66 -18.65
CA ALA A 180 -7.25 -5.90 -18.20
C ALA A 180 -8.23 -6.86 -17.50
N ASP A 181 -7.90 -8.14 -17.55
CA ASP A 181 -8.52 -9.16 -16.72
C ASP A 181 -8.05 -9.02 -15.26
N SER A 182 -9.01 -9.09 -14.34
CA SER A 182 -8.80 -9.08 -12.90
C SER A 182 -8.41 -10.46 -12.37
N ALA A 183 -7.63 -10.51 -11.29
CA ALA A 183 -7.39 -11.74 -10.51
C ALA A 183 -8.64 -12.21 -9.72
N THR A 184 -9.63 -11.33 -9.58
CA THR A 184 -10.88 -11.58 -8.86
C THR A 184 -12.08 -11.15 -9.73
N PRO A 185 -12.48 -11.98 -10.73
CA PRO A 185 -13.66 -11.72 -11.55
C PRO A 185 -14.92 -11.54 -10.69
N ARG A 186 -15.89 -10.79 -11.18
CA ARG A 186 -17.16 -10.51 -10.48
C ARG A 186 -18.35 -11.01 -11.30
N GLU A 187 -18.92 -12.13 -10.91
CA GLU A 187 -20.10 -12.72 -11.57
C GLU A 187 -21.30 -11.77 -11.63
N ASN A 188 -21.48 -10.93 -10.59
CA ASN A 188 -22.55 -9.92 -10.57
C ASN A 188 -22.35 -8.78 -11.59
N LEU A 189 -21.17 -8.65 -12.19
CA LEU A 189 -20.90 -7.75 -13.32
C LEU A 189 -20.89 -8.48 -14.67
N GLY A 190 -21.17 -9.80 -14.66
CA GLY A 190 -21.19 -10.63 -15.85
C GLY A 190 -19.82 -11.16 -16.25
N ASP A 191 -18.82 -11.08 -15.37
CA ASP A 191 -17.49 -11.57 -15.68
C ASP A 191 -17.45 -13.10 -15.78
N GLY A 192 -16.76 -13.61 -16.80
CA GLY A 192 -16.29 -14.98 -16.86
C GLY A 192 -14.94 -15.14 -16.17
N GLU A 193 -14.28 -16.29 -16.41
CA GLU A 193 -12.93 -16.54 -15.89
C GLU A 193 -11.90 -15.54 -16.49
N ALA A 194 -12.04 -15.20 -17.75
CA ALA A 194 -11.25 -14.19 -18.45
C ALA A 194 -12.13 -13.56 -19.55
N GLU A 195 -11.86 -12.30 -19.88
CA GLU A 195 -12.49 -11.59 -20.99
C GLU A 195 -11.50 -11.35 -22.14
N HIS A 196 -10.26 -10.95 -21.79
CA HIS A 196 -9.24 -10.56 -22.75
C HIS A 196 -8.12 -11.59 -22.89
N GLY A 197 -8.07 -12.56 -21.96
CA GLY A 197 -6.95 -13.48 -21.84
C GLY A 197 -5.67 -12.80 -21.37
N GLY A 198 -5.79 -11.64 -20.72
CA GLY A 198 -4.70 -10.80 -20.22
C GLY A 198 -4.99 -9.31 -20.36
N LEU A 199 -4.13 -8.55 -21.06
CA LEU A 199 -4.41 -7.18 -21.47
C LEU A 199 -5.24 -7.14 -22.75
N SER A 200 -6.24 -6.26 -22.78
CA SER A 200 -6.93 -5.89 -24.02
C SER A 200 -6.01 -5.10 -24.97
N GLU A 201 -6.42 -4.91 -26.22
CA GLU A 201 -5.71 -4.00 -27.14
C GLU A 201 -5.74 -2.54 -26.63
N PHE A 202 -6.81 -2.11 -25.97
CA PHE A 202 -6.87 -0.83 -25.30
C PHE A 202 -5.92 -0.79 -24.10
N GLY A 203 -5.83 -1.86 -23.31
CA GLY A 203 -4.90 -2.00 -22.20
C GLY A 203 -3.43 -1.83 -22.62
N LYS A 204 -3.05 -2.33 -23.78
CA LYS A 204 -1.70 -2.11 -24.35
C LYS A 204 -1.46 -0.64 -24.68
N GLN A 205 -2.46 0.08 -25.19
CA GLN A 205 -2.38 1.53 -25.43
C GLN A 205 -2.26 2.29 -24.11
N VAL A 206 -3.02 1.90 -23.09
CA VAL A 206 -2.93 2.46 -21.73
C VAL A 206 -1.51 2.32 -21.18
N VAL A 207 -0.92 1.12 -21.23
CA VAL A 207 0.46 0.88 -20.75
C VAL A 207 1.47 1.72 -21.53
N ALA A 208 1.31 1.84 -22.85
CA ALA A 208 2.20 2.68 -23.67
C ALA A 208 2.12 4.16 -23.30
N GLU A 209 0.91 4.67 -23.06
CA GLU A 209 0.68 6.05 -22.67
C GLU A 209 1.15 6.34 -21.24
N MET A 210 0.93 5.41 -20.30
CA MET A 210 1.50 5.49 -18.95
C MET A 210 3.02 5.61 -18.99
N ASN A 211 3.70 4.79 -19.81
CA ASN A 211 5.15 4.88 -20.01
C ASN A 211 5.58 6.24 -20.60
N ARG A 212 4.80 6.79 -21.55
CA ARG A 212 5.08 8.11 -22.14
C ARG A 212 5.01 9.23 -21.11
N LEU A 213 4.03 9.15 -20.21
CA LEU A 213 3.78 10.15 -19.17
C LEU A 213 4.67 9.99 -17.93
N GLY A 214 5.33 8.82 -17.76
CA GLY A 214 6.07 8.51 -16.54
C GLY A 214 5.17 8.07 -15.38
N ILE A 215 4.01 7.47 -15.69
CA ILE A 215 3.14 6.83 -14.71
C ILE A 215 3.55 5.35 -14.61
N MET A 216 3.85 4.86 -13.42
CA MET A 216 4.18 3.45 -13.19
C MET A 216 2.95 2.57 -13.44
N VAL A 217 3.17 1.44 -14.13
CA VAL A 217 2.14 0.42 -14.32
C VAL A 217 2.06 -0.43 -13.05
N ASP A 218 0.94 -0.36 -12.33
CA ASP A 218 0.71 -1.20 -11.16
C ASP A 218 -0.01 -2.48 -11.57
N VAL A 219 0.63 -3.60 -11.25
CA VAL A 219 0.17 -4.94 -11.59
C VAL A 219 -0.51 -5.67 -10.42
N SER A 220 -0.76 -4.98 -9.30
CA SER A 220 -1.64 -5.49 -8.25
C SER A 220 -3.05 -5.69 -8.81
N HIS A 221 -3.81 -6.62 -8.28
CA HIS A 221 -5.20 -6.95 -8.65
C HIS A 221 -5.44 -7.60 -10.01
N ILE A 222 -4.57 -7.45 -11.00
CA ILE A 222 -4.78 -8.02 -12.33
C ILE A 222 -4.47 -9.52 -12.38
N SER A 223 -5.05 -10.22 -13.34
CA SER A 223 -4.78 -11.64 -13.53
C SER A 223 -3.32 -11.93 -13.84
N LYS A 224 -2.87 -13.17 -13.63
CA LYS A 224 -1.51 -13.58 -14.01
C LYS A 224 -1.22 -13.27 -15.48
N ALA A 225 -2.14 -13.59 -16.38
CA ALA A 225 -1.98 -13.33 -17.81
C ALA A 225 -1.82 -11.84 -18.09
N ALA A 226 -2.66 -10.99 -17.47
CA ALA A 226 -2.59 -9.53 -17.61
C ALA A 226 -1.26 -8.97 -17.07
N MET A 227 -0.77 -9.48 -15.94
CA MET A 227 0.53 -9.09 -15.41
C MET A 227 1.67 -9.44 -16.38
N MET A 228 1.69 -10.67 -16.89
CA MET A 228 2.72 -11.10 -17.84
C MET A 228 2.68 -10.29 -19.14
N ASP A 229 1.50 -9.88 -19.59
CA ASP A 229 1.35 -8.97 -20.74
C ASP A 229 1.84 -7.56 -20.40
N ALA A 230 1.49 -7.03 -19.23
CA ALA A 230 1.92 -5.71 -18.78
C ALA A 230 3.46 -5.61 -18.68
N VAL A 231 4.10 -6.63 -18.09
CA VAL A 231 5.56 -6.73 -17.99
C VAL A 231 6.21 -6.74 -19.38
N ARG A 232 5.63 -7.47 -20.36
CA ARG A 232 6.13 -7.50 -21.74
C ARG A 232 5.90 -6.19 -22.50
N ALA A 233 4.78 -5.52 -22.24
CA ALA A 233 4.40 -4.28 -22.93
C ALA A 233 5.10 -3.04 -22.35
N SER A 234 5.41 -3.04 -21.06
CA SER A 234 6.01 -1.89 -20.39
C SER A 234 7.49 -1.73 -20.78
N LYS A 235 7.88 -0.50 -21.10
CA LYS A 235 9.28 -0.10 -21.35
C LYS A 235 10.01 0.37 -20.10
N ALA A 236 9.30 0.43 -18.98
CA ALA A 236 9.80 0.83 -17.67
C ALA A 236 9.49 -0.26 -16.63
N PRO A 237 10.21 -0.30 -15.52
CA PRO A 237 9.86 -1.17 -14.40
C PRO A 237 8.41 -0.98 -13.96
N VAL A 238 7.71 -2.10 -13.70
CA VAL A 238 6.35 -2.08 -13.17
C VAL A 238 6.37 -2.20 -11.65
N ILE A 239 5.28 -1.83 -10.98
CA ILE A 239 5.12 -1.97 -9.54
C ILE A 239 3.98 -2.93 -9.22
N ALA A 240 4.16 -3.76 -8.20
CA ALA A 240 3.05 -4.40 -7.48
C ALA A 240 2.88 -3.66 -6.16
N SER A 241 2.02 -2.66 -6.15
CA SER A 241 1.88 -1.71 -5.04
C SER A 241 1.45 -2.36 -3.73
N HIS A 242 0.64 -3.44 -3.79
CA HIS A 242 0.15 -4.17 -2.64
C HIS A 242 -0.26 -5.60 -3.02
N SER A 243 0.70 -6.51 -3.02
CA SER A 243 0.52 -7.93 -3.31
C SER A 243 1.29 -8.78 -2.29
N SER A 244 1.20 -10.10 -2.39
CA SER A 244 1.99 -11.02 -1.57
C SER A 244 2.41 -12.23 -2.40
N VAL A 245 2.91 -13.27 -1.73
CA VAL A 245 3.55 -14.43 -2.37
C VAL A 245 2.64 -15.65 -2.25
N ARG A 246 2.32 -16.29 -3.39
CA ARG A 246 1.42 -17.45 -3.43
C ARG A 246 1.98 -18.66 -2.70
N ALA A 247 3.30 -18.83 -2.65
CA ALA A 247 3.94 -19.89 -1.90
C ALA A 247 3.70 -19.81 -0.38
N ILE A 248 3.37 -18.60 0.16
CA ILE A 248 3.01 -18.40 1.58
C ILE A 248 1.52 -18.58 1.78
N ALA A 249 0.70 -18.02 0.91
CA ALA A 249 -0.76 -18.14 0.94
C ALA A 249 -1.29 -18.25 -0.48
N ASP A 250 -1.90 -19.41 -0.81
CA ASP A 250 -2.51 -19.62 -2.13
C ASP A 250 -3.79 -18.80 -2.26
N HIS A 251 -3.62 -17.59 -2.75
CA HIS A 251 -4.67 -16.63 -2.98
C HIS A 251 -4.50 -15.99 -4.39
N PRO A 252 -5.58 -15.75 -5.16
CA PRO A 252 -5.47 -15.22 -6.53
C PRO A 252 -4.80 -13.85 -6.61
N ARG A 253 -4.82 -13.07 -5.52
CA ARG A 253 -4.15 -11.76 -5.42
C ARG A 253 -2.64 -11.87 -5.20
N ASN A 254 -2.13 -13.07 -4.88
CA ASN A 254 -0.71 -13.31 -4.62
C ASN A 254 0.00 -13.78 -5.89
N MET A 255 1.26 -13.41 -6.01
CA MET A 255 2.10 -13.75 -7.15
C MET A 255 2.78 -15.11 -6.95
N ASP A 256 2.80 -15.92 -7.99
CA ASP A 256 3.60 -17.13 -8.05
C ASP A 256 5.05 -16.82 -8.48
N ASP A 257 5.90 -17.86 -8.43
CA ASP A 257 7.34 -17.72 -8.71
C ASP A 257 7.61 -17.22 -10.14
N GLU A 258 6.80 -17.62 -11.13
CA GLU A 258 6.94 -17.14 -12.51
C GLU A 258 6.69 -15.63 -12.63
N GLN A 259 5.64 -15.15 -11.95
CA GLN A 259 5.32 -13.71 -11.90
C GLN A 259 6.42 -12.93 -11.16
N LEU A 260 6.94 -13.46 -10.05
CA LEU A 260 8.03 -12.82 -9.29
C LEU A 260 9.33 -12.75 -10.08
N LEU A 261 9.66 -13.81 -10.86
CA LEU A 261 10.81 -13.81 -11.73
C LEU A 261 10.66 -12.82 -12.89
N ALA A 262 9.48 -12.75 -13.50
CA ALA A 262 9.19 -11.78 -14.56
C ALA A 262 9.29 -10.33 -14.03
N LEU A 263 8.77 -10.07 -12.80
CA LEU A 263 8.90 -8.77 -12.15
C LEU A 263 10.37 -8.40 -11.91
N LYS A 264 11.17 -9.35 -11.42
CA LYS A 264 12.60 -9.17 -11.21
C LYS A 264 13.35 -8.86 -12.52
N GLU A 265 13.05 -9.58 -13.59
CA GLU A 265 13.67 -9.37 -14.91
C GLU A 265 13.32 -8.00 -15.51
N ASN A 266 12.10 -7.53 -15.27
CA ASN A 266 11.63 -6.19 -15.64
C ASN A 266 12.31 -5.07 -14.83
N GLY A 267 12.93 -5.41 -13.67
CA GLY A 267 13.48 -4.44 -12.73
C GLY A 267 12.41 -3.81 -11.81
N GLY A 268 11.24 -4.40 -11.77
CA GLY A 268 10.11 -3.94 -10.95
C GLY A 268 10.24 -4.28 -9.48
N VAL A 269 9.26 -3.85 -8.70
CA VAL A 269 9.22 -4.04 -7.24
C VAL A 269 7.84 -4.56 -6.80
N ILE A 270 7.83 -5.41 -5.79
CA ILE A 270 6.63 -5.83 -5.07
C ILE A 270 6.67 -5.34 -3.64
N GLN A 271 5.62 -4.66 -3.21
CA GLN A 271 5.38 -4.28 -1.82
C GLN A 271 4.50 -5.33 -1.16
N THR A 272 5.04 -5.99 -0.14
CA THR A 272 4.32 -7.05 0.57
C THR A 272 3.26 -6.46 1.47
N VAL A 273 2.00 -6.69 1.13
CA VAL A 273 0.88 -6.21 1.93
C VAL A 273 0.61 -7.12 3.13
N ALA A 274 0.46 -6.52 4.31
CA ALA A 274 0.14 -7.25 5.55
C ALA A 274 -1.38 -7.48 5.72
N PHE A 275 -2.10 -7.75 4.62
CA PHE A 275 -3.51 -8.11 4.65
C PHE A 275 -3.66 -9.58 5.03
N ALA A 276 -4.47 -9.86 6.06
CA ALA A 276 -4.50 -11.17 6.69
C ALA A 276 -4.75 -12.33 5.72
N GLU A 277 -5.63 -12.15 4.73
CA GLU A 277 -5.98 -13.20 3.76
C GLU A 277 -4.85 -13.46 2.74
N TYR A 278 -3.93 -12.50 2.53
CA TYR A 278 -2.81 -12.65 1.60
C TYR A 278 -1.55 -13.21 2.27
N VAL A 279 -1.51 -13.25 3.61
CA VAL A 279 -0.37 -13.80 4.36
C VAL A 279 -0.73 -15.06 5.14
N LYS A 280 -2.02 -15.40 5.26
CA LYS A 280 -2.51 -16.57 5.98
C LYS A 280 -3.75 -17.14 5.33
N VAL A 281 -3.68 -18.40 4.90
CA VAL A 281 -4.87 -19.13 4.39
C VAL A 281 -5.84 -19.37 5.55
N THR A 282 -7.05 -18.82 5.43
CA THR A 282 -8.13 -19.13 6.37
C THR A 282 -8.68 -20.53 6.06
N PRO A 283 -8.67 -21.48 7.01
CA PRO A 283 -9.20 -22.81 6.80
C PRO A 283 -10.66 -22.79 6.31
N PRO A 284 -11.09 -23.75 5.45
CA PRO A 284 -12.45 -23.78 4.88
C PRO A 284 -13.54 -23.71 5.94
N GLU A 285 -13.42 -24.50 7.01
CA GLU A 285 -14.38 -24.54 8.12
C GLU A 285 -14.53 -23.17 8.82
N LYS A 286 -13.46 -22.39 8.91
CA LYS A 286 -13.52 -21.04 9.47
C LYS A 286 -14.16 -20.05 8.49
N ARG A 287 -13.95 -20.23 7.19
CA ARG A 287 -14.62 -19.40 6.16
C ARG A 287 -16.12 -19.61 6.18
N GLU A 288 -16.57 -20.88 6.26
CA GLU A 288 -17.97 -21.22 6.36
C GLU A 288 -18.62 -20.65 7.62
N ALA A 289 -17.96 -20.78 8.78
CA ALA A 289 -18.46 -20.21 10.03
C ALA A 289 -18.56 -18.67 9.98
N LEU A 290 -17.59 -17.99 9.36
CA LEU A 290 -17.63 -16.53 9.16
C LEU A 290 -18.72 -16.11 8.17
N ALA A 291 -18.98 -16.90 7.13
CA ALA A 291 -20.07 -16.64 6.19
C ALA A 291 -21.44 -16.75 6.88
N GLN A 292 -21.65 -17.81 7.68
CA GLN A 292 -22.88 -18.00 8.48
C GLN A 292 -23.10 -16.84 9.45
N LEU A 293 -22.05 -16.40 10.17
CA LEU A 293 -22.17 -15.25 11.07
C LEU A 293 -22.55 -13.96 10.35
N ARG A 294 -22.07 -13.74 9.13
CA ARG A 294 -22.43 -12.56 8.31
C ARG A 294 -23.86 -12.58 7.80
N GLU A 295 -24.48 -13.76 7.70
CA GLU A 295 -25.88 -13.91 7.33
C GLU A 295 -26.82 -13.73 8.54
N GLU A 296 -26.33 -13.93 9.77
CA GLU A 296 -27.09 -13.77 11.01
C GLU A 296 -27.13 -12.32 11.53
N PHE A 297 -26.20 -11.46 11.08
CA PHE A 297 -26.04 -10.05 11.49
C PHE A 297 -26.03 -9.10 10.28
#